data_c8c90fa3fc1467dce8476165f07f68af
#
_entry.id   c8c90fa3fc1467dce8476165f07f68af
#
_cell.length_a   1.000
_cell.length_b   1.000
_cell.length_c   1.000
_cell.angle_alpha   90.00
_cell.angle_beta   90.00
_cell.angle_gamma   90.00
#
_symmetry.space_group_name_H-M   'P 1'
#
loop_
_entity.id
_entity.type
_entity.pdbx_description
1 polymer ?
#
loop_
_entity_poly.entity_id
_entity_poly.type
_entity_poly.pdbx_seq_one_letter_code
_entity_poly.pdbx_strand_id
1 'polypeptide(L)'
;MARLFGTDGVRGVANTELTGELAFRLGRAGAYVLTKETKHAPRILVAMDTRISGDMLESALVSGICSVGAHAVVAGVIPTPAVAYLVRKYRLDAGVMISASHNPVEYNGIKFFNNQGYKLSDALEDEIENIIMSHPEILPSPTGIGLGTKEYAEDALDDYIAFLTRTTTEKFDGIKVALDCANGAAYKAAPIAMLDLGASLCIIHNEPDGTNINDKCGSTHMDDLKEMVVQNGADIGFAFDGDADRCLAVDEKGNLIDGDKILAICGLDMKERGALAKDTIVGTVMSNLGLTMMGKEKDIHILQTSVGDRYVLERMLADGYNIGGEQSGHVIFLDHNTTGDGTLTAIQLLSVLKRSGKKASELAGIMQTMPQVLVNARVNNAKKNSYMEDDVVRRGIAELEEKFAQDGRVLIRTSGTEPLVRVMIEGTDIKKMDAEARKLAALIEERLQ
;
A
#
# COMPACT_ATOMS: atom_id res chain seq x y z
N MET A 1 19.11 -0.72 20.21
CA MET A 1 18.21 0.41 19.85
C MET A 1 17.07 -0.17 19.03
N ALA A 2 15.90 0.47 19.02
CA ALA A 2 14.84 0.06 18.09
C ALA A 2 15.33 0.29 16.65
N ARG A 3 14.97 -0.58 15.70
CA ARG A 3 15.29 -0.45 14.27
C ARG A 3 14.69 0.86 13.74
N LEU A 4 15.45 1.62 12.96
CA LEU A 4 15.02 2.89 12.37
C LEU A 4 13.99 2.66 11.25
N PHE A 5 14.27 1.68 10.38
CA PHE A 5 13.36 1.28 9.32
C PHE A 5 12.27 0.36 9.85
N GLY A 6 11.01 0.75 9.62
CA GLY A 6 9.84 -0.11 9.82
C GLY A 6 9.58 -1.01 8.61
N THR A 7 8.35 -1.52 8.50
CA THR A 7 7.90 -2.33 7.34
C THR A 7 7.79 -1.52 6.04
N ASP A 8 7.75 -0.19 6.11
CA ASP A 8 7.52 0.69 4.96
C ASP A 8 8.31 2.01 5.14
N GLY A 9 9.62 1.89 5.19
CA GLY A 9 10.54 3.01 5.37
C GLY A 9 10.69 3.50 6.81
N VAL A 10 11.24 4.70 6.97
CA VAL A 10 11.38 5.38 8.26
C VAL A 10 10.16 6.25 8.49
N ARG A 11 9.43 6.04 9.57
CA ARG A 11 8.23 6.80 9.93
C ARG A 11 8.32 7.35 11.34
N GLY A 12 7.67 8.50 11.58
CA GLY A 12 7.56 9.08 12.91
C GLY A 12 6.75 10.36 12.90
N VAL A 13 6.52 10.91 14.10
CA VAL A 13 5.93 12.24 14.25
C VAL A 13 6.91 13.26 13.70
N ALA A 14 6.47 14.05 12.71
CA ALA A 14 7.32 15.00 12.01
C ALA A 14 7.89 16.05 12.98
N ASN A 15 9.15 16.41 12.79
CA ASN A 15 9.92 17.37 13.58
C ASN A 15 10.16 16.99 15.05
N THR A 16 9.73 15.81 15.50
CA THR A 16 10.05 15.29 16.84
C THR A 16 10.79 13.96 16.78
N GLU A 17 10.26 13.00 16.02
CA GLU A 17 10.85 11.69 15.75
C GLU A 17 11.53 11.67 14.38
N LEU A 18 10.82 12.10 13.33
CA LEU A 18 11.35 12.30 11.99
C LEU A 18 11.71 13.77 11.80
N THR A 19 12.92 14.12 12.21
CA THR A 19 13.45 15.49 12.17
C THR A 19 14.11 15.81 10.82
N GLY A 20 14.30 17.11 10.52
CA GLY A 20 15.09 17.53 9.36
C GLY A 20 16.54 17.03 9.43
N GLU A 21 17.13 16.93 10.63
CA GLU A 21 18.48 16.34 10.80
C GLU A 21 18.50 14.86 10.41
N LEU A 22 17.50 14.08 10.82
CA LEU A 22 17.38 12.67 10.42
C LEU A 22 17.14 12.54 8.90
N ALA A 23 16.28 13.39 8.33
CA ALA A 23 16.06 13.41 6.87
C ALA A 23 17.34 13.73 6.08
N PHE A 24 18.15 14.68 6.55
CA PHE A 24 19.47 14.97 5.98
C PHE A 24 20.40 13.75 6.04
N ARG A 25 20.47 13.06 7.18
CA ARG A 25 21.30 11.85 7.34
C ARG A 25 20.81 10.71 6.44
N LEU A 26 19.49 10.52 6.34
CA LEU A 26 18.86 9.54 5.43
C LEU A 26 19.20 9.86 3.97
N GLY A 27 19.14 11.14 3.57
CA GLY A 27 19.53 11.58 2.23
C GLY A 27 20.97 11.26 1.90
N ARG A 28 21.91 11.49 2.83
CA ARG A 28 23.33 11.16 2.65
C ARG A 28 23.57 9.66 2.53
N ALA A 29 23.10 8.89 3.52
CA ALA A 29 23.35 7.46 3.60
C ALA A 29 22.61 6.71 2.49
N GLY A 30 21.34 7.06 2.21
CA GLY A 30 20.55 6.45 1.14
C GLY A 30 21.17 6.72 -0.24
N ALA A 31 21.57 7.96 -0.53
CA ALA A 31 22.26 8.28 -1.77
C ALA A 31 23.54 7.46 -1.94
N TYR A 32 24.37 7.39 -0.90
CA TYR A 32 25.61 6.63 -0.94
C TYR A 32 25.39 5.13 -1.17
N VAL A 33 24.53 4.49 -0.36
CA VAL A 33 24.29 3.05 -0.44
C VAL A 33 23.71 2.64 -1.79
N LEU A 34 22.74 3.41 -2.29
CA LEU A 34 22.03 3.06 -3.53
C LEU A 34 22.84 3.37 -4.80
N THR A 35 23.89 4.17 -4.70
CA THR A 35 24.65 4.62 -5.88
C THR A 35 26.14 4.33 -5.82
N LYS A 36 26.64 3.65 -4.78
CA LYS A 36 28.07 3.36 -4.58
C LYS A 36 28.73 2.60 -5.74
N GLU A 37 27.97 1.88 -6.54
CA GLU A 37 28.47 1.11 -7.69
C GLU A 37 28.31 1.85 -9.03
N THR A 38 27.66 3.03 -9.04
CA THR A 38 27.47 3.81 -10.27
C THR A 38 28.80 4.44 -10.73
N LYS A 39 28.97 4.53 -12.05
CA LYS A 39 30.17 5.12 -12.67
C LYS A 39 29.91 6.53 -13.22
N HIS A 40 28.76 7.08 -12.99
CA HIS A 40 28.32 8.42 -13.39
C HIS A 40 27.88 9.20 -12.14
N ALA A 41 27.66 10.50 -12.30
CA ALA A 41 27.07 11.31 -11.22
C ALA A 41 25.65 10.83 -10.92
N PRO A 42 25.37 10.33 -9.68
CA PRO A 42 24.09 9.71 -9.39
C PRO A 42 22.94 10.73 -9.40
N ARG A 43 21.75 10.27 -9.82
CA ARG A 43 20.53 11.07 -9.87
C ARG A 43 19.41 10.38 -9.11
N ILE A 44 18.80 11.05 -8.14
CA ILE A 44 17.80 10.50 -7.24
C ILE A 44 16.52 11.30 -7.31
N LEU A 45 15.39 10.65 -7.65
CA LEU A 45 14.07 11.25 -7.61
C LEU A 45 13.63 11.49 -6.17
N VAL A 46 13.07 12.67 -5.89
CA VAL A 46 12.46 13.01 -4.59
C VAL A 46 11.05 13.52 -4.84
N ALA A 47 10.08 12.90 -4.17
CA ALA A 47 8.68 13.28 -4.24
C ALA A 47 8.05 13.26 -2.85
N MET A 48 6.88 13.88 -2.70
CA MET A 48 6.17 13.95 -1.43
C MET A 48 4.65 13.88 -1.62
N ASP A 49 3.94 13.60 -0.52
CA ASP A 49 2.50 13.80 -0.44
C ASP A 49 2.17 15.26 -0.06
N THR A 50 0.94 15.53 0.29
CA THR A 50 0.44 16.90 0.54
C THR A 50 0.67 17.40 1.97
N ARG A 51 1.36 16.66 2.85
CA ARG A 51 1.61 17.05 4.24
C ARG A 51 2.44 18.31 4.34
N ILE A 52 2.07 19.23 5.22
CA ILE A 52 2.82 20.49 5.48
C ILE A 52 4.29 20.25 5.88
N SER A 53 4.57 19.11 6.53
CA SER A 53 5.94 18.73 6.91
C SER A 53 6.80 18.27 5.72
N GLY A 54 6.20 18.08 4.54
CA GLY A 54 6.89 17.64 3.33
C GLY A 54 8.00 18.59 2.91
N ASP A 55 7.73 19.88 2.83
CA ASP A 55 8.70 20.91 2.42
C ASP A 55 9.98 20.93 3.28
N MET A 56 9.79 20.81 4.61
CA MET A 56 10.90 20.76 5.55
C MET A 56 11.76 19.51 5.34
N LEU A 57 11.11 18.36 5.22
CA LEU A 57 11.79 17.07 5.06
C LEU A 57 12.45 16.96 3.67
N GLU A 58 11.78 17.43 2.60
CA GLU A 58 12.36 17.47 1.24
C GLU A 58 13.63 18.31 1.22
N SER A 59 13.58 19.53 1.78
CA SER A 59 14.72 20.44 1.79
C SER A 59 15.92 19.82 2.49
N ALA A 60 15.71 19.17 3.64
CA ALA A 60 16.75 18.50 4.40
C ALA A 60 17.32 17.28 3.66
N LEU A 61 16.43 16.42 3.12
CA LEU A 61 16.79 15.22 2.36
C LEU A 61 17.59 15.58 1.10
N VAL A 62 17.13 16.55 0.32
CA VAL A 62 17.80 17.05 -0.89
C VAL A 62 19.20 17.59 -0.55
N SER A 63 19.33 18.37 0.53
CA SER A 63 20.63 18.84 1.02
C SER A 63 21.55 17.65 1.34
N GLY A 64 21.04 16.63 2.00
CA GLY A 64 21.78 15.40 2.29
C GLY A 64 22.28 14.68 1.02
N ILE A 65 21.39 14.47 0.04
CA ILE A 65 21.71 13.87 -1.25
C ILE A 65 22.82 14.66 -1.97
N CYS A 66 22.66 15.98 -2.09
CA CYS A 66 23.62 16.82 -2.79
C CYS A 66 24.98 16.86 -2.07
N SER A 67 25.00 16.74 -0.74
CA SER A 67 26.24 16.82 0.06
C SER A 67 27.19 15.64 -0.16
N VAL A 68 26.73 14.52 -0.72
CA VAL A 68 27.55 13.36 -1.05
C VAL A 68 27.88 13.26 -2.56
N GLY A 69 27.48 14.28 -3.34
CA GLY A 69 27.78 14.37 -4.77
C GLY A 69 26.70 13.78 -5.70
N ALA A 70 25.55 13.35 -5.16
CA ALA A 70 24.41 12.93 -5.97
C ALA A 70 23.49 14.11 -6.33
N HIS A 71 22.87 14.08 -7.50
CA HIS A 71 21.90 15.08 -7.93
C HIS A 71 20.49 14.69 -7.46
N ALA A 72 19.75 15.65 -6.91
CA ALA A 72 18.35 15.47 -6.53
C ALA A 72 17.42 15.97 -7.64
N VAL A 73 16.53 15.10 -8.12
CA VAL A 73 15.50 15.40 -9.13
C VAL A 73 14.17 15.51 -8.39
N VAL A 74 13.67 16.71 -8.18
CA VAL A 74 12.47 16.96 -7.38
C VAL A 74 11.22 16.93 -8.24
N ALA A 75 10.27 16.08 -7.92
CA ALA A 75 9.00 15.90 -8.62
C ALA A 75 7.82 16.60 -7.95
N GLY A 76 8.00 17.13 -6.72
CA GLY A 76 6.93 17.74 -5.96
C GLY A 76 5.89 16.72 -5.47
N VAL A 77 4.62 17.12 -5.45
CA VAL A 77 3.52 16.27 -4.96
C VAL A 77 3.02 15.35 -6.06
N ILE A 78 3.38 14.06 -5.95
CA ILE A 78 2.91 12.96 -6.82
C ILE A 78 2.67 11.69 -5.99
N PRO A 79 1.83 10.73 -6.47
CA PRO A 79 1.62 9.45 -5.82
C PRO A 79 2.90 8.62 -5.62
N THR A 80 2.94 7.82 -4.54
CA THR A 80 4.03 6.86 -4.28
C THR A 80 4.32 5.96 -5.50
N PRO A 81 3.33 5.35 -6.19
CA PRO A 81 3.60 4.54 -7.37
C PRO A 81 4.17 5.33 -8.55
N ALA A 82 3.95 6.64 -8.61
CA ALA A 82 4.60 7.48 -9.61
C ALA A 82 6.12 7.50 -9.43
N VAL A 83 6.63 7.50 -8.19
CA VAL A 83 8.08 7.41 -7.92
C VAL A 83 8.65 6.12 -8.51
N ALA A 84 8.01 4.98 -8.24
CA ALA A 84 8.43 3.67 -8.75
C ALA A 84 8.45 3.63 -10.30
N TYR A 85 7.47 4.25 -10.94
CA TYR A 85 7.41 4.34 -12.40
C TYR A 85 8.46 5.29 -12.99
N LEU A 86 8.57 6.50 -12.44
CA LEU A 86 9.43 7.57 -12.99
C LEU A 86 10.92 7.29 -12.80
N VAL A 87 11.32 6.62 -11.73
CA VAL A 87 12.71 6.15 -11.57
C VAL A 87 13.13 5.32 -12.78
N ARG A 88 12.29 4.38 -13.20
CA ARG A 88 12.54 3.54 -14.41
C ARG A 88 12.47 4.35 -15.69
N LYS A 89 11.45 5.19 -15.84
CA LYS A 89 11.23 6.00 -17.05
C LYS A 89 12.38 6.97 -17.31
N TYR A 90 12.83 7.66 -16.26
CA TYR A 90 13.91 8.64 -16.35
C TYR A 90 15.31 8.03 -16.20
N ARG A 91 15.38 6.70 -16.00
CA ARG A 91 16.64 5.96 -15.77
C ARG A 91 17.46 6.59 -14.64
N LEU A 92 16.78 6.84 -13.51
CA LEU A 92 17.41 7.36 -12.31
C LEU A 92 17.96 6.22 -11.44
N ASP A 93 18.93 6.54 -10.60
CA ASP A 93 19.62 5.52 -9.78
C ASP A 93 18.81 5.09 -8.56
N ALA A 94 17.94 5.96 -8.08
CA ALA A 94 17.04 5.70 -6.95
C ALA A 94 15.86 6.68 -6.95
N GLY A 95 14.87 6.38 -6.09
CA GLY A 95 13.76 7.27 -5.79
C GLY A 95 13.49 7.34 -4.30
N VAL A 96 12.94 8.47 -3.87
CA VAL A 96 12.50 8.68 -2.49
C VAL A 96 11.11 9.28 -2.48
N MET A 97 10.22 8.69 -1.67
CA MET A 97 8.91 9.24 -1.37
C MET A 97 8.84 9.71 0.08
N ILE A 98 8.42 10.94 0.29
CA ILE A 98 8.18 11.54 1.60
C ILE A 98 6.69 11.46 1.87
N SER A 99 6.29 10.47 2.65
CA SER A 99 4.89 10.22 3.03
C SER A 99 4.77 9.22 4.19
N ALA A 100 3.70 9.36 4.97
CA ALA A 100 3.27 8.37 5.96
C ALA A 100 1.96 7.67 5.56
N SER A 101 1.63 7.60 4.25
CA SER A 101 0.46 6.92 3.70
C SER A 101 -0.85 7.38 4.39
N HIS A 102 -1.58 6.48 5.03
CA HIS A 102 -2.87 6.74 5.66
C HIS A 102 -2.80 7.34 7.08
N ASN A 103 -1.60 7.59 7.62
CA ASN A 103 -1.47 8.17 8.96
C ASN A 103 -1.98 9.62 9.01
N PRO A 104 -2.38 10.14 10.20
CA PRO A 104 -2.71 11.54 10.40
C PRO A 104 -1.56 12.50 10.02
N VAL A 105 -1.88 13.78 9.88
CA VAL A 105 -0.97 14.82 9.36
C VAL A 105 0.30 15.02 10.21
N GLU A 106 0.23 14.74 11.50
CA GLU A 106 1.36 14.85 12.43
C GLU A 106 2.52 13.89 12.08
N TYR A 107 2.21 12.78 11.40
CA TYR A 107 3.21 11.80 10.97
C TYR A 107 3.73 12.14 9.59
N ASN A 108 4.97 11.73 9.33
CA ASN A 108 5.52 11.63 7.99
C ASN A 108 6.46 10.42 7.89
N GLY A 109 6.96 10.14 6.70
CA GLY A 109 7.85 9.01 6.45
C GLY A 109 8.78 9.26 5.27
N ILE A 110 9.84 8.46 5.18
CA ILE A 110 10.78 8.47 4.05
C ILE A 110 10.95 7.04 3.57
N LYS A 111 10.54 6.79 2.33
CA LYS A 111 10.59 5.48 1.66
C LYS A 111 11.55 5.55 0.49
N PHE A 112 12.43 4.56 0.37
CA PHE A 112 13.38 4.49 -0.73
C PHE A 112 12.98 3.46 -1.77
N PHE A 113 13.31 3.75 -3.04
CA PHE A 113 13.14 2.87 -4.19
C PHE A 113 14.48 2.72 -4.90
N ASN A 114 14.79 1.50 -5.34
CA ASN A 114 15.96 1.25 -6.18
C ASN A 114 15.72 1.69 -7.64
N ASN A 115 16.73 1.59 -8.48
CA ASN A 115 16.67 1.96 -9.90
C ASN A 115 15.69 1.13 -10.75
N GLN A 116 15.20 0.02 -10.21
CA GLN A 116 14.17 -0.82 -10.84
C GLN A 116 12.75 -0.45 -10.36
N GLY A 117 12.62 0.53 -9.46
CA GLY A 117 11.33 0.97 -8.91
C GLY A 117 10.77 0.05 -7.83
N TYR A 118 11.60 -0.79 -7.21
CA TYR A 118 11.21 -1.60 -6.06
C TYR A 118 11.63 -0.94 -4.75
N LYS A 119 10.84 -1.14 -3.68
CA LYS A 119 11.24 -0.81 -2.30
C LYS A 119 12.55 -1.56 -1.95
N LEU A 120 13.30 -1.02 -0.99
CA LEU A 120 14.58 -1.61 -0.60
C LEU A 120 14.39 -2.96 0.08
N SER A 121 15.43 -3.80 -0.01
CA SER A 121 15.56 -5.00 0.82
C SER A 121 16.00 -4.64 2.24
N ASP A 122 15.70 -5.51 3.23
CA ASP A 122 16.18 -5.32 4.61
C ASP A 122 17.69 -5.11 4.68
N ALA A 123 18.45 -5.81 3.85
CA ALA A 123 19.90 -5.69 3.82
C ALA A 123 20.39 -4.28 3.45
N LEU A 124 19.70 -3.61 2.50
CA LEU A 124 20.03 -2.23 2.12
C LEU A 124 19.55 -1.23 3.18
N GLU A 125 18.38 -1.46 3.77
CA GLU A 125 17.89 -0.65 4.89
C GLU A 125 18.81 -0.74 6.11
N ASP A 126 19.24 -1.94 6.47
CA ASP A 126 20.18 -2.18 7.57
C ASP A 126 21.55 -1.53 7.30
N GLU A 127 22.03 -1.53 6.05
CA GLU A 127 23.26 -0.85 5.65
C GLU A 127 23.12 0.67 5.82
N ILE A 128 22.01 1.27 5.37
CA ILE A 128 21.72 2.70 5.54
C ILE A 128 21.67 3.05 7.04
N GLU A 129 20.94 2.28 7.84
CA GLU A 129 20.82 2.48 9.28
C GLU A 129 22.17 2.40 9.99
N ASN A 130 22.97 1.38 9.67
CA ASN A 130 24.30 1.20 10.24
C ASN A 130 25.22 2.40 9.94
N ILE A 131 25.17 2.94 8.73
CA ILE A 131 25.93 4.13 8.37
C ILE A 131 25.49 5.34 9.22
N ILE A 132 24.18 5.57 9.33
CA ILE A 132 23.64 6.70 10.08
C ILE A 132 24.03 6.63 11.56
N MET A 133 23.96 5.43 12.15
CA MET A 133 24.11 5.24 13.59
C MET A 133 25.54 5.03 14.04
N SER A 134 26.39 4.41 13.21
CA SER A 134 27.69 3.90 13.64
C SER A 134 28.87 4.38 12.78
N HIS A 135 28.66 4.71 11.51
CA HIS A 135 29.75 4.94 10.56
C HIS A 135 29.55 6.16 9.65
N PRO A 136 29.09 7.32 10.17
CA PRO A 136 28.85 8.50 9.33
C PRO A 136 30.11 9.04 8.64
N GLU A 137 31.29 8.68 9.13
CA GLU A 137 32.60 9.10 8.60
C GLU A 137 32.95 8.49 7.25
N ILE A 138 32.29 7.37 6.84
CA ILE A 138 32.55 6.75 5.54
C ILE A 138 31.90 7.51 4.38
N LEU A 139 30.95 8.40 4.69
CA LEU A 139 30.22 9.13 3.67
C LEU A 139 31.13 10.20 3.02
N PRO A 140 31.16 10.26 1.67
CA PRO A 140 31.95 11.27 0.98
C PRO A 140 31.49 12.69 1.33
N SER A 141 32.43 13.63 1.27
CA SER A 141 32.18 15.06 1.46
C SER A 141 32.90 15.84 0.35
N PRO A 142 32.45 15.70 -0.92
CA PRO A 142 33.07 16.38 -2.04
C PRO A 142 32.94 17.90 -1.91
N THR A 143 33.80 18.64 -2.63
CA THR A 143 33.81 20.09 -2.65
C THR A 143 33.74 20.63 -4.09
N GLY A 144 33.37 21.87 -4.23
CA GLY A 144 33.34 22.56 -5.51
C GLY A 144 32.44 21.82 -6.52
N ILE A 145 33.00 21.48 -7.68
CA ILE A 145 32.26 20.80 -8.78
C ILE A 145 31.84 19.36 -8.46
N GLY A 146 32.33 18.80 -7.36
CA GLY A 146 31.94 17.46 -6.91
C GLY A 146 30.63 17.45 -6.10
N LEU A 147 30.08 18.60 -5.75
CA LEU A 147 28.76 18.68 -5.09
C LEU A 147 27.64 18.34 -6.07
N GLY A 148 26.62 17.64 -5.57
CA GLY A 148 25.39 17.43 -6.31
C GLY A 148 24.57 18.72 -6.45
N THR A 149 23.60 18.70 -7.36
CA THR A 149 22.69 19.82 -7.64
C THR A 149 21.24 19.37 -7.47
N LYS A 150 20.35 20.35 -7.28
CA LYS A 150 18.90 20.17 -7.34
C LYS A 150 18.40 20.56 -8.72
N GLU A 151 17.56 19.72 -9.31
CA GLU A 151 16.81 19.98 -10.53
C GLU A 151 15.32 19.60 -10.32
N TYR A 152 14.44 20.10 -11.19
CA TYR A 152 12.99 19.82 -11.08
C TYR A 152 12.55 18.96 -12.26
N ALA A 153 11.73 17.94 -11.95
CA ALA A 153 11.07 17.10 -12.95
C ALA A 153 9.68 17.70 -13.24
N GLU A 154 9.63 18.77 -14.02
CA GLU A 154 8.39 19.54 -14.28
C GLU A 154 7.30 18.68 -14.93
N ASP A 155 7.68 17.71 -15.77
CA ASP A 155 6.76 16.82 -16.48
C ASP A 155 6.39 15.54 -15.69
N ALA A 156 6.82 15.40 -14.43
CA ALA A 156 6.68 14.16 -13.68
C ALA A 156 5.21 13.70 -13.53
N LEU A 157 4.32 14.62 -13.21
CA LEU A 157 2.89 14.33 -13.07
C LEU A 157 2.27 13.94 -14.42
N ASP A 158 2.52 14.69 -15.47
CA ASP A 158 1.98 14.44 -16.81
C ASP A 158 2.48 13.11 -17.38
N ASP A 159 3.74 12.80 -17.15
CA ASP A 159 4.36 11.53 -17.53
C ASP A 159 3.74 10.32 -16.82
N TYR A 160 3.40 10.48 -15.53
CA TYR A 160 2.69 9.44 -14.80
C TYR A 160 1.24 9.30 -15.26
N ILE A 161 0.52 10.40 -15.50
CA ILE A 161 -0.83 10.38 -16.06
C ILE A 161 -0.84 9.71 -17.44
N ALA A 162 0.10 10.07 -18.29
CA ALA A 162 0.25 9.44 -19.61
C ALA A 162 0.57 7.94 -19.52
N PHE A 163 1.27 7.49 -18.47
CA PHE A 163 1.45 6.06 -18.19
C PHE A 163 0.12 5.42 -17.81
N LEU A 164 -0.60 5.97 -16.83
CA LEU A 164 -1.85 5.45 -16.35
C LEU A 164 -2.89 5.24 -17.47
N THR A 165 -3.06 6.27 -18.33
CA THR A 165 -4.02 6.22 -19.43
C THR A 165 -3.69 5.18 -20.49
N ARG A 166 -2.42 4.76 -20.62
CA ARG A 166 -1.99 3.70 -21.55
C ARG A 166 -2.17 2.29 -21.02
N THR A 167 -2.50 2.13 -19.73
CA THR A 167 -2.70 0.79 -19.12
C THR A 167 -4.04 0.16 -19.51
N THR A 168 -4.90 0.90 -20.20
CA THR A 168 -6.17 0.42 -20.74
C THR A 168 -6.40 0.92 -22.16
N THR A 169 -7.14 0.16 -22.95
CA THR A 169 -7.67 0.58 -24.25
C THR A 169 -9.12 1.09 -24.16
N GLU A 170 -9.73 0.90 -23.00
CA GLU A 170 -11.11 1.29 -22.78
C GLU A 170 -11.25 2.81 -22.64
N LYS A 171 -12.39 3.33 -23.13
CA LYS A 171 -12.85 4.68 -22.87
C LYS A 171 -14.05 4.63 -21.92
N PHE A 172 -14.08 5.54 -20.95
CA PHE A 172 -15.07 5.53 -19.89
C PHE A 172 -16.25 6.47 -20.16
N ASP A 173 -16.45 6.87 -21.44
CA ASP A 173 -17.61 7.65 -21.83
C ASP A 173 -18.91 7.02 -21.35
N GLY A 174 -19.75 7.84 -20.70
CA GLY A 174 -21.01 7.40 -20.12
C GLY A 174 -20.93 6.75 -18.75
N ILE A 175 -19.72 6.62 -18.16
CA ILE A 175 -19.53 6.17 -16.78
C ILE A 175 -19.36 7.39 -15.87
N LYS A 176 -20.13 7.46 -14.80
CA LYS A 176 -20.04 8.47 -13.76
C LYS A 176 -19.29 7.91 -12.54
N VAL A 177 -18.18 8.53 -12.20
CA VAL A 177 -17.28 8.09 -11.14
C VAL A 177 -17.25 9.11 -10.00
N ALA A 178 -17.38 8.66 -8.76
CA ALA A 178 -17.12 9.46 -7.57
C ALA A 178 -15.69 9.22 -7.08
N LEU A 179 -14.96 10.28 -6.75
CA LEU A 179 -13.58 10.19 -6.25
C LEU A 179 -13.46 10.85 -4.88
N ASP A 180 -12.83 10.16 -3.94
CA ASP A 180 -12.30 10.71 -2.70
C ASP A 180 -10.77 10.65 -2.77
N CYS A 181 -10.13 11.83 -2.90
CA CYS A 181 -8.69 11.95 -3.06
C CYS A 181 -7.94 12.06 -1.71
N ALA A 182 -8.62 11.89 -0.58
CA ALA A 182 -8.04 11.96 0.77
C ALA A 182 -7.29 13.28 1.07
N ASN A 183 -7.49 14.34 0.29
CA ASN A 183 -6.63 15.52 0.24
C ASN A 183 -5.14 15.15 0.12
N GLY A 184 -4.84 14.02 -0.49
CA GLY A 184 -3.53 13.41 -0.64
C GLY A 184 -2.95 13.53 -2.04
N ALA A 185 -1.92 12.76 -2.33
CA ALA A 185 -1.14 12.83 -3.58
C ALA A 185 -1.94 12.44 -4.84
N ALA A 186 -3.10 11.77 -4.70
CA ALA A 186 -3.98 11.45 -5.81
C ALA A 186 -4.73 12.68 -6.38
N TYR A 187 -4.77 13.81 -5.68
CA TYR A 187 -5.67 14.94 -5.92
C TYR A 187 -5.63 15.51 -7.35
N LYS A 188 -4.54 15.38 -8.06
CA LYS A 188 -4.42 15.75 -9.48
C LYS A 188 -4.39 14.53 -10.39
N ALA A 189 -3.56 13.54 -10.06
CA ALA A 189 -3.31 12.40 -10.95
C ALA A 189 -4.58 11.60 -11.26
N ALA A 190 -5.37 11.25 -10.25
CA ALA A 190 -6.54 10.41 -10.43
C ALA A 190 -7.66 11.12 -11.21
N PRO A 191 -8.08 12.37 -10.87
CA PRO A 191 -9.08 13.08 -11.66
C PRO A 191 -8.68 13.30 -13.11
N ILE A 192 -7.46 13.75 -13.36
CA ILE A 192 -6.99 14.05 -14.74
C ILE A 192 -6.95 12.75 -15.56
N ALA A 193 -6.37 11.67 -15.04
CA ALA A 193 -6.30 10.40 -15.76
C ALA A 193 -7.70 9.86 -16.12
N MET A 194 -8.67 9.97 -15.22
CA MET A 194 -10.03 9.50 -15.48
C MET A 194 -10.80 10.40 -16.48
N LEU A 195 -10.60 11.72 -16.42
CA LEU A 195 -11.15 12.66 -17.40
C LEU A 195 -10.58 12.40 -18.81
N ASP A 196 -9.28 12.18 -18.93
CA ASP A 196 -8.61 11.84 -20.19
C ASP A 196 -9.13 10.53 -20.81
N LEU A 197 -9.62 9.63 -19.96
CA LEU A 197 -10.25 8.38 -20.38
C LEU A 197 -11.75 8.52 -20.66
N GLY A 198 -12.34 9.72 -20.46
CA GLY A 198 -13.74 10.04 -20.80
C GLY A 198 -14.76 9.86 -19.68
N ALA A 199 -14.34 9.60 -18.44
CA ALA A 199 -15.26 9.50 -17.31
C ALA A 199 -15.87 10.84 -16.93
N SER A 200 -17.12 10.84 -16.42
CA SER A 200 -17.72 11.99 -15.74
C SER A 200 -17.45 11.89 -14.24
N LEU A 201 -16.99 12.97 -13.60
CA LEU A 201 -16.52 12.91 -12.22
C LEU A 201 -17.39 13.70 -11.24
N CYS A 202 -17.53 13.15 -10.03
CA CYS A 202 -17.87 13.87 -8.81
C CYS A 202 -16.66 13.70 -7.86
N ILE A 203 -16.12 14.78 -7.29
CA ILE A 203 -14.87 14.71 -6.53
C ILE A 203 -15.06 15.34 -5.16
N ILE A 204 -14.56 14.68 -4.11
CA ILE A 204 -14.46 15.21 -2.74
C ILE A 204 -13.03 15.09 -2.24
N HIS A 205 -12.73 15.83 -1.17
CA HIS A 205 -11.44 15.83 -0.50
C HIS A 205 -10.27 15.97 -1.49
N ASN A 206 -10.38 16.99 -2.36
CA ASN A 206 -9.44 17.25 -3.46
C ASN A 206 -8.79 18.64 -3.38
N GLU A 207 -8.86 19.27 -2.22
CA GLU A 207 -8.32 20.60 -1.95
C GLU A 207 -7.33 20.53 -0.77
N PRO A 208 -6.13 19.97 -0.98
CA PRO A 208 -5.14 19.83 0.08
C PRO A 208 -4.63 21.20 0.55
N ASP A 209 -4.65 21.42 1.86
CA ASP A 209 -4.14 22.63 2.50
C ASP A 209 -2.85 22.41 3.33
N GLY A 210 -2.32 21.19 3.28
CA GLY A 210 -1.16 20.77 4.05
C GLY A 210 -1.48 20.13 5.39
N THR A 211 -2.71 20.32 5.90
CA THR A 211 -3.12 19.86 7.24
C THR A 211 -4.30 18.88 7.22
N ASN A 212 -5.03 18.82 6.12
CA ASN A 212 -6.27 18.05 5.98
C ASN A 212 -6.14 16.67 5.31
N ILE A 213 -4.91 16.19 5.06
CA ILE A 213 -4.67 14.86 4.49
C ILE A 213 -5.21 13.76 5.42
N ASN A 214 -6.00 12.82 4.87
CA ASN A 214 -6.63 11.69 5.59
C ASN A 214 -7.57 12.11 6.75
N ASP A 215 -7.89 13.40 6.90
CA ASP A 215 -8.77 13.83 8.00
C ASP A 215 -10.22 13.44 7.69
N LYS A 216 -10.65 12.31 8.26
CA LYS A 216 -11.97 11.69 8.07
C LYS A 216 -12.35 11.47 6.61
N CYS A 217 -11.39 11.18 5.76
CA CYS A 217 -11.59 10.98 4.33
C CYS A 217 -10.69 9.85 3.79
N GLY A 218 -10.85 9.54 2.51
CA GLY A 218 -10.06 8.54 1.81
C GLY A 218 -10.40 7.10 2.20
N SER A 219 -9.48 6.18 1.89
CA SER A 219 -9.72 4.74 2.01
C SER A 219 -9.93 4.22 3.43
N THR A 220 -9.61 5.02 4.45
CA THR A 220 -9.85 4.68 5.87
C THR A 220 -11.18 5.22 6.42
N HIS A 221 -11.84 6.13 5.71
CA HIS A 221 -13.10 6.76 6.09
C HIS A 221 -14.01 6.88 4.87
N MET A 222 -14.77 5.83 4.59
CA MET A 222 -15.51 5.66 3.34
C MET A 222 -16.91 6.28 3.32
N ASP A 223 -17.38 6.85 4.43
CA ASP A 223 -18.80 7.19 4.58
C ASP A 223 -19.23 8.33 3.65
N ASP A 224 -18.42 9.39 3.53
CA ASP A 224 -18.68 10.50 2.62
C ASP A 224 -18.71 10.05 1.15
N LEU A 225 -17.79 9.14 0.76
CA LEU A 225 -17.80 8.58 -0.59
C LEU A 225 -19.05 7.73 -0.86
N LYS A 226 -19.48 6.88 0.10
CA LYS A 226 -20.70 6.07 -0.03
C LYS A 226 -21.92 6.94 -0.23
N GLU A 227 -22.03 8.01 0.57
CA GLU A 227 -23.11 8.99 0.46
C GLU A 227 -23.09 9.70 -0.89
N MET A 228 -21.90 10.16 -1.33
CA MET A 228 -21.73 10.84 -2.62
C MET A 228 -22.12 9.95 -3.80
N VAL A 229 -21.70 8.69 -3.81
CA VAL A 229 -22.03 7.72 -4.88
C VAL A 229 -23.54 7.63 -5.04
N VAL A 230 -24.27 7.41 -3.93
CA VAL A 230 -25.72 7.22 -3.95
C VAL A 230 -26.44 8.53 -4.32
N GLN A 231 -26.09 9.66 -3.70
CA GLN A 231 -26.76 10.94 -3.94
C GLN A 231 -26.58 11.45 -5.37
N ASN A 232 -25.41 11.24 -5.94
CA ASN A 232 -25.10 11.70 -7.30
C ASN A 232 -25.45 10.67 -8.38
N GLY A 233 -25.88 9.46 -8.00
CA GLY A 233 -26.13 8.38 -8.95
C GLY A 233 -24.85 8.02 -9.74
N ALA A 234 -23.71 7.94 -9.06
CA ALA A 234 -22.49 7.47 -9.69
C ALA A 234 -22.53 5.95 -9.90
N ASP A 235 -21.92 5.48 -10.98
CA ASP A 235 -21.84 4.05 -11.30
C ASP A 235 -20.89 3.31 -10.37
N ILE A 236 -19.86 4.03 -9.86
CA ILE A 236 -18.85 3.51 -8.94
C ILE A 236 -18.16 4.69 -8.24
N GLY A 237 -17.65 4.45 -7.01
CA GLY A 237 -16.79 5.39 -6.31
C GLY A 237 -15.44 4.79 -6.01
N PHE A 238 -14.40 5.63 -5.90
CA PHE A 238 -13.04 5.24 -5.48
C PHE A 238 -12.52 6.17 -4.40
N ALA A 239 -11.92 5.59 -3.36
CA ALA A 239 -11.20 6.32 -2.33
C ALA A 239 -9.74 5.89 -2.30
N PHE A 240 -8.85 6.86 -2.23
CA PHE A 240 -7.41 6.65 -2.11
C PHE A 240 -6.95 6.91 -0.66
N ASP A 241 -5.75 6.50 -0.33
CA ASP A 241 -5.05 6.97 0.86
C ASP A 241 -4.10 8.13 0.54
N GLY A 242 -3.45 8.68 1.55
CA GLY A 242 -2.70 9.94 1.43
C GLY A 242 -1.60 9.93 0.36
N ASP A 243 -0.95 8.81 0.09
CA ASP A 243 0.08 8.67 -0.95
C ASP A 243 -0.38 7.83 -2.16
N ALA A 244 -1.66 7.47 -2.18
CA ALA A 244 -2.35 6.85 -3.29
C ALA A 244 -1.75 5.51 -3.77
N ASP A 245 -1.10 4.76 -2.88
CA ASP A 245 -0.68 3.39 -3.15
C ASP A 245 -1.82 2.38 -2.91
N ARG A 246 -2.94 2.83 -2.31
CA ARG A 246 -4.17 2.07 -2.04
C ARG A 246 -5.38 2.67 -2.73
N CYS A 247 -6.31 1.77 -3.08
CA CYS A 247 -7.63 2.12 -3.61
C CYS A 247 -8.68 1.17 -3.05
N LEU A 248 -9.74 1.72 -2.48
CA LEU A 248 -10.98 1.00 -2.21
C LEU A 248 -12.09 1.56 -3.09
N ALA A 249 -13.10 0.74 -3.37
CA ALA A 249 -14.21 1.18 -4.21
C ALA A 249 -15.57 1.05 -3.49
N VAL A 250 -16.58 1.71 -4.04
CA VAL A 250 -17.96 1.69 -3.59
C VAL A 250 -18.86 1.46 -4.80
N ASP A 251 -19.76 0.49 -4.73
CA ASP A 251 -20.71 0.22 -5.79
C ASP A 251 -21.81 1.28 -5.86
N GLU A 252 -22.63 1.27 -6.91
CA GLU A 252 -23.74 2.22 -7.14
C GLU A 252 -24.82 2.20 -6.05
N LYS A 253 -24.76 1.25 -5.11
CA LYS A 253 -25.69 1.13 -3.96
C LYS A 253 -25.07 1.60 -2.65
N GLY A 254 -23.80 2.04 -2.66
CA GLY A 254 -23.08 2.46 -1.47
C GLY A 254 -22.38 1.33 -0.71
N ASN A 255 -22.26 0.11 -1.28
CA ASN A 255 -21.58 -0.99 -0.62
C ASN A 255 -20.08 -0.95 -0.92
N LEU A 256 -19.27 -1.32 0.07
CA LEU A 256 -17.82 -1.39 -0.04
C LEU A 256 -17.39 -2.52 -0.98
N ILE A 257 -16.47 -2.20 -1.88
CA ILE A 257 -15.67 -3.13 -2.68
C ILE A 257 -14.22 -2.97 -2.16
N ASP A 258 -13.82 -3.88 -1.28
CA ASP A 258 -12.48 -3.87 -0.67
C ASP A 258 -11.41 -4.46 -1.62
N GLY A 259 -10.15 -4.47 -1.18
CA GLY A 259 -9.04 -4.98 -2.00
C GLY A 259 -9.21 -6.44 -2.40
N ASP A 260 -9.80 -7.29 -1.55
CA ASP A 260 -10.05 -8.69 -1.90
C ASP A 260 -11.09 -8.83 -3.02
N LYS A 261 -12.15 -8.03 -2.99
CA LYS A 261 -13.13 -7.97 -4.09
C LYS A 261 -12.53 -7.39 -5.37
N ILE A 262 -11.68 -6.37 -5.26
CA ILE A 262 -10.95 -5.83 -6.42
C ILE A 262 -10.07 -6.91 -7.05
N LEU A 263 -9.30 -7.65 -6.24
CA LEU A 263 -8.50 -8.78 -6.69
C LEU A 263 -9.35 -9.86 -7.36
N ALA A 264 -10.51 -10.19 -6.77
CA ALA A 264 -11.44 -11.15 -7.34
C ALA A 264 -11.96 -10.72 -8.70
N ILE A 265 -12.44 -9.47 -8.83
CA ILE A 265 -13.02 -8.92 -10.06
C ILE A 265 -11.96 -8.84 -11.16
N CYS A 266 -10.82 -8.20 -10.86
CA CYS A 266 -9.76 -8.02 -11.85
C CYS A 266 -9.09 -9.35 -12.22
N GLY A 267 -8.85 -10.23 -11.25
CA GLY A 267 -8.26 -11.54 -11.50
C GLY A 267 -9.15 -12.44 -12.36
N LEU A 268 -10.49 -12.43 -12.14
CA LEU A 268 -11.41 -13.18 -12.98
C LEU A 268 -11.44 -12.64 -14.42
N ASP A 269 -11.52 -11.31 -14.61
CA ASP A 269 -11.42 -10.69 -15.94
C ASP A 269 -10.09 -11.03 -16.65
N MET A 270 -8.97 -10.97 -15.90
CA MET A 270 -7.66 -11.37 -16.44
C MET A 270 -7.65 -12.85 -16.86
N LYS A 271 -8.24 -13.75 -16.08
CA LYS A 271 -8.35 -15.16 -16.44
C LYS A 271 -9.20 -15.35 -17.70
N GLU A 272 -10.38 -14.73 -17.76
CA GLU A 272 -11.28 -14.83 -18.93
C GLU A 272 -10.61 -14.33 -20.21
N ARG A 273 -9.69 -13.35 -20.10
CA ARG A 273 -8.89 -12.86 -21.23
C ARG A 273 -7.59 -13.63 -21.48
N GLY A 274 -7.30 -14.68 -20.70
CA GLY A 274 -6.05 -15.44 -20.79
C GLY A 274 -4.80 -14.65 -20.38
N ALA A 275 -4.99 -13.60 -19.54
CA ALA A 275 -3.92 -12.72 -19.07
C ALA A 275 -3.52 -12.96 -17.61
N LEU A 276 -4.23 -13.83 -16.87
CA LEU A 276 -3.88 -14.18 -15.50
C LEU A 276 -2.72 -15.17 -15.47
N ALA A 277 -1.57 -14.75 -15.01
CA ALA A 277 -0.39 -15.62 -14.95
C ALA A 277 -0.62 -16.83 -14.03
N LYS A 278 -0.53 -18.04 -14.62
CA LYS A 278 -0.71 -19.33 -13.92
C LYS A 278 -2.05 -19.45 -13.18
N ASP A 279 -3.09 -18.77 -13.65
CA ASP A 279 -4.40 -18.72 -13.02
C ASP A 279 -4.34 -18.46 -11.52
N THR A 280 -3.43 -17.56 -11.09
CA THR A 280 -3.13 -17.34 -9.66
C THR A 280 -3.24 -15.87 -9.26
N ILE A 281 -3.93 -15.62 -8.15
CA ILE A 281 -3.94 -14.33 -7.43
C ILE A 281 -3.15 -14.49 -6.14
N VAL A 282 -2.26 -13.54 -5.85
CA VAL A 282 -1.49 -13.53 -4.60
C VAL A 282 -2.14 -12.57 -3.60
N GLY A 283 -2.60 -13.11 -2.48
CA GLY A 283 -3.12 -12.35 -1.34
C GLY A 283 -2.26 -12.53 -0.09
N THR A 284 -2.81 -12.17 1.06
CA THR A 284 -2.18 -12.42 2.36
C THR A 284 -3.05 -13.36 3.20
N VAL A 285 -2.49 -13.83 4.31
CA VAL A 285 -3.28 -14.60 5.31
C VAL A 285 -4.45 -13.80 5.89
N MET A 286 -4.49 -12.47 5.66
CA MET A 286 -5.61 -11.61 6.06
C MET A 286 -6.70 -11.49 5.00
N SER A 287 -6.46 -11.94 3.77
CA SER A 287 -7.50 -11.97 2.73
C SER A 287 -8.69 -12.78 3.20
N ASN A 288 -9.88 -12.26 2.97
CA ASN A 288 -11.15 -12.87 3.40
C ASN A 288 -11.32 -14.29 2.83
N LEU A 289 -11.86 -15.19 3.63
CA LEU A 289 -12.13 -16.58 3.20
C LEU A 289 -12.98 -16.63 1.91
N GLY A 290 -13.84 -15.63 1.70
CA GLY A 290 -14.63 -15.48 0.48
C GLY A 290 -13.78 -15.42 -0.80
N LEU A 291 -12.58 -14.83 -0.76
CA LEU A 291 -11.66 -14.82 -1.90
C LEU A 291 -11.18 -16.25 -2.24
N THR A 292 -10.84 -17.05 -1.23
CA THR A 292 -10.45 -18.45 -1.42
C THR A 292 -11.60 -19.30 -1.96
N MET A 293 -12.84 -19.06 -1.48
CA MET A 293 -14.03 -19.75 -1.95
C MET A 293 -14.33 -19.40 -3.42
N MET A 294 -14.28 -18.11 -3.77
CA MET A 294 -14.41 -17.64 -5.15
C MET A 294 -13.34 -18.27 -6.06
N GLY A 295 -12.09 -18.30 -5.59
CA GLY A 295 -11.00 -18.93 -6.32
C GLY A 295 -11.28 -20.41 -6.65
N LYS A 296 -11.80 -21.19 -5.70
CA LYS A 296 -12.21 -22.58 -5.94
C LYS A 296 -13.36 -22.69 -6.94
N GLU A 297 -14.36 -21.81 -6.84
CA GLU A 297 -15.50 -21.80 -7.76
C GLU A 297 -15.11 -21.46 -9.20
N LYS A 298 -14.18 -20.51 -9.35
CA LYS A 298 -13.74 -19.99 -10.66
C LYS A 298 -12.47 -20.65 -11.18
N ASP A 299 -11.96 -21.67 -10.49
CA ASP A 299 -10.72 -22.37 -10.84
C ASP A 299 -9.53 -21.38 -10.91
N ILE A 300 -9.44 -20.47 -9.92
CA ILE A 300 -8.34 -19.55 -9.71
C ILE A 300 -7.61 -19.96 -8.43
N HIS A 301 -6.31 -20.11 -8.50
CA HIS A 301 -5.51 -20.40 -7.32
C HIS A 301 -5.30 -19.13 -6.48
N ILE A 302 -5.70 -19.15 -5.20
CA ILE A 302 -5.44 -18.08 -4.27
C ILE A 302 -4.26 -18.46 -3.38
N LEU A 303 -3.13 -17.81 -3.61
CA LEU A 303 -1.92 -18.02 -2.84
C LEU A 303 -1.83 -16.97 -1.73
N GLN A 304 -1.60 -17.40 -0.49
CA GLN A 304 -1.53 -16.51 0.66
C GLN A 304 -0.09 -16.39 1.17
N THR A 305 0.34 -15.16 1.39
CA THR A 305 1.63 -14.81 2.00
C THR A 305 1.44 -14.30 3.44
N SER A 306 2.51 -14.01 4.15
CA SER A 306 2.47 -13.20 5.36
C SER A 306 1.90 -11.80 5.07
N VAL A 307 1.40 -11.11 6.09
CA VAL A 307 0.87 -9.75 6.00
C VAL A 307 1.98 -8.77 5.65
N GLY A 308 1.75 -7.95 4.64
CA GLY A 308 2.66 -6.92 4.15
C GLY A 308 2.83 -7.00 2.63
N ASP A 309 2.69 -5.86 1.98
CA ASP A 309 2.81 -5.69 0.52
C ASP A 309 4.14 -6.24 -0.05
N ARG A 310 5.20 -6.13 0.73
CA ARG A 310 6.51 -6.67 0.40
C ARG A 310 6.48 -8.18 0.18
N TYR A 311 5.83 -8.95 1.08
CA TYR A 311 5.76 -10.41 0.94
C TYR A 311 4.91 -10.83 -0.26
N VAL A 312 3.86 -10.06 -0.57
CA VAL A 312 3.06 -10.24 -1.78
C VAL A 312 3.92 -10.05 -3.01
N LEU A 313 4.63 -8.92 -3.10
CA LEU A 313 5.50 -8.60 -4.23
C LEU A 313 6.65 -9.63 -4.40
N GLU A 314 7.35 -9.97 -3.32
CA GLU A 314 8.42 -10.98 -3.35
C GLU A 314 7.91 -12.31 -3.90
N ARG A 315 6.70 -12.73 -3.49
CA ARG A 315 6.09 -13.97 -3.99
C ARG A 315 5.70 -13.87 -5.46
N MET A 316 5.15 -12.73 -5.88
CA MET A 316 4.80 -12.49 -7.28
C MET A 316 6.04 -12.57 -8.18
N LEU A 317 7.14 -11.95 -7.77
CA LEU A 317 8.40 -11.94 -8.52
C LEU A 317 9.05 -13.33 -8.57
N ALA A 318 9.09 -14.04 -7.44
CA ALA A 318 9.74 -15.35 -7.35
C ALA A 318 9.07 -16.39 -8.26
N ASP A 319 7.75 -16.36 -8.35
CA ASP A 319 6.98 -17.36 -9.08
C ASP A 319 6.39 -16.85 -10.41
N GLY A 320 6.56 -15.57 -10.74
CA GLY A 320 6.07 -14.98 -11.99
C GLY A 320 4.55 -14.85 -12.03
N TYR A 321 3.94 -14.38 -10.94
CA TYR A 321 2.53 -13.96 -10.90
C TYR A 321 2.40 -12.47 -11.21
N ASN A 322 1.28 -12.05 -11.77
CA ASN A 322 1.12 -10.68 -12.26
C ASN A 322 0.02 -9.85 -11.57
N ILE A 323 -0.76 -10.45 -10.66
CA ILE A 323 -1.70 -9.73 -9.80
C ILE A 323 -1.61 -10.23 -8.37
N GLY A 324 -1.59 -9.30 -7.42
CA GLY A 324 -1.62 -9.59 -5.99
C GLY A 324 -1.92 -8.33 -5.18
N GLY A 325 -2.18 -8.51 -3.89
CA GLY A 325 -2.45 -7.37 -3.03
C GLY A 325 -3.03 -7.74 -1.67
N GLU A 326 -3.57 -6.74 -1.00
CA GLU A 326 -4.13 -6.83 0.33
C GLU A 326 -5.56 -6.30 0.38
N GLN A 327 -6.35 -6.79 1.34
CA GLN A 327 -7.71 -6.32 1.59
C GLN A 327 -7.78 -4.79 1.81
N SER A 328 -6.70 -4.18 2.32
CA SER A 328 -6.57 -2.73 2.51
C SER A 328 -6.61 -1.90 1.22
N GLY A 329 -6.61 -2.54 0.05
CA GLY A 329 -6.64 -1.89 -1.25
C GLY A 329 -5.27 -1.64 -1.89
N HIS A 330 -4.17 -2.12 -1.28
CA HIS A 330 -2.86 -2.13 -1.92
C HIS A 330 -2.82 -3.27 -2.95
N VAL A 331 -3.08 -2.95 -4.21
CA VAL A 331 -3.17 -3.91 -5.31
C VAL A 331 -2.06 -3.66 -6.32
N ILE A 332 -1.33 -4.72 -6.66
CA ILE A 332 -0.20 -4.72 -7.57
C ILE A 332 -0.62 -5.38 -8.88
N PHE A 333 -0.51 -4.64 -9.99
CA PHE A 333 -0.58 -5.16 -11.35
C PHE A 333 0.84 -5.14 -11.93
N LEU A 334 1.58 -6.24 -11.77
CA LEU A 334 3.01 -6.30 -12.04
C LEU A 334 3.35 -6.13 -13.54
N ASP A 335 2.39 -6.39 -14.43
CA ASP A 335 2.53 -6.09 -15.87
C ASP A 335 2.63 -4.58 -16.15
N HIS A 336 2.23 -3.74 -15.20
CA HIS A 336 2.21 -2.28 -15.36
C HIS A 336 3.18 -1.58 -14.42
N ASN A 337 3.08 -1.84 -13.10
CA ASN A 337 3.90 -1.16 -12.09
C ASN A 337 4.46 -2.14 -11.06
N THR A 338 5.51 -1.72 -10.35
CA THR A 338 6.30 -2.55 -9.43
C THR A 338 5.86 -2.46 -7.96
N THR A 339 4.78 -1.75 -7.69
CA THR A 339 4.20 -1.56 -6.35
C THR A 339 2.69 -1.40 -6.46
N GLY A 340 1.98 -1.41 -5.35
CA GLY A 340 0.58 -1.03 -5.33
C GLY A 340 0.36 0.38 -5.87
N ASP A 341 -0.70 0.52 -6.67
CA ASP A 341 -1.01 1.76 -7.38
C ASP A 341 -2.52 1.96 -7.37
N GLY A 342 -2.97 2.88 -6.51
CA GLY A 342 -4.40 3.12 -6.31
C GLY A 342 -5.09 3.63 -7.57
N THR A 343 -4.47 4.57 -8.29
CA THR A 343 -5.07 5.13 -9.51
C THR A 343 -5.09 4.10 -10.64
N LEU A 344 -4.02 3.33 -10.81
CA LEU A 344 -3.98 2.20 -11.73
C LEU A 344 -5.08 1.17 -11.39
N THR A 345 -5.22 0.83 -10.11
CA THR A 345 -6.24 -0.11 -9.63
C THR A 345 -7.65 0.36 -9.99
N ALA A 346 -7.95 1.63 -9.76
CA ALA A 346 -9.24 2.22 -10.14
C ALA A 346 -9.47 2.14 -11.66
N ILE A 347 -8.47 2.45 -12.49
CA ILE A 347 -8.55 2.35 -13.95
C ILE A 347 -8.76 0.91 -14.40
N GLN A 348 -8.06 -0.07 -13.81
CA GLN A 348 -8.24 -1.47 -14.16
C GLN A 348 -9.66 -1.96 -13.79
N LEU A 349 -10.17 -1.60 -12.61
CA LEU A 349 -11.54 -1.95 -12.21
C LEU A 349 -12.60 -1.28 -13.10
N LEU A 350 -12.42 -0.01 -13.46
CA LEU A 350 -13.27 0.69 -14.44
C LEU A 350 -13.23 0.01 -15.81
N SER A 351 -12.07 -0.49 -16.22
CA SER A 351 -11.93 -1.22 -17.49
C SER A 351 -12.74 -2.52 -17.47
N VAL A 352 -12.78 -3.24 -16.35
CA VAL A 352 -13.64 -4.41 -16.18
C VAL A 352 -15.11 -4.01 -16.21
N LEU A 353 -15.49 -2.95 -15.51
CA LEU A 353 -16.86 -2.42 -15.51
C LEU A 353 -17.32 -2.11 -16.95
N LYS A 354 -16.49 -1.39 -17.71
CA LYS A 354 -16.79 -0.99 -19.10
C LYS A 354 -16.93 -2.18 -20.02
N ARG A 355 -15.98 -3.12 -20.01
CA ARG A 355 -16.00 -4.32 -20.86
C ARG A 355 -17.18 -5.23 -20.59
N SER A 356 -17.48 -5.45 -19.31
CA SER A 356 -18.55 -6.37 -18.91
C SER A 356 -19.94 -5.82 -19.16
N GLY A 357 -20.10 -4.49 -19.16
CA GLY A 357 -21.41 -3.82 -19.17
C GLY A 357 -22.26 -4.07 -17.93
N LYS A 358 -21.69 -4.68 -16.89
CA LYS A 358 -22.35 -4.97 -15.61
C LYS A 358 -22.26 -3.79 -14.67
N LYS A 359 -23.15 -3.73 -13.67
CA LYS A 359 -23.05 -2.79 -12.56
C LYS A 359 -21.93 -3.18 -11.61
N ALA A 360 -21.39 -2.20 -10.86
CA ALA A 360 -20.34 -2.46 -9.87
C ALA A 360 -20.79 -3.47 -8.80
N SER A 361 -22.05 -3.40 -8.35
CA SER A 361 -22.63 -4.36 -7.40
C SER A 361 -22.74 -5.78 -7.94
N GLU A 362 -22.95 -5.96 -9.25
CA GLU A 362 -22.99 -7.27 -9.88
C GLU A 362 -21.58 -7.87 -9.98
N LEU A 363 -20.58 -7.03 -10.31
CA LEU A 363 -19.17 -7.45 -10.30
C LEU A 363 -18.72 -7.83 -8.89
N ALA A 364 -19.05 -7.02 -7.87
CA ALA A 364 -18.71 -7.30 -6.48
C ALA A 364 -19.39 -8.58 -5.94
N GLY A 365 -20.52 -8.95 -6.52
CA GLY A 365 -21.28 -10.17 -6.17
C GLY A 365 -20.59 -11.48 -6.50
N ILE A 366 -19.51 -11.48 -7.28
CA ILE A 366 -18.72 -12.70 -7.59
C ILE A 366 -18.00 -13.26 -6.35
N MET A 367 -17.77 -12.43 -5.34
CA MET A 367 -17.14 -12.80 -4.08
C MET A 367 -18.08 -12.44 -2.91
N GLN A 368 -18.53 -13.45 -2.18
CA GLN A 368 -19.24 -13.24 -0.93
C GLN A 368 -18.24 -13.01 0.20
N THR A 369 -18.31 -11.84 0.84
CA THR A 369 -17.51 -11.56 2.03
C THR A 369 -18.01 -12.39 3.21
N MET A 370 -17.15 -13.22 3.78
CA MET A 370 -17.47 -13.99 4.98
C MET A 370 -17.39 -13.09 6.22
N PRO A 371 -18.38 -13.16 7.11
CA PRO A 371 -18.31 -12.50 8.42
C PRO A 371 -17.04 -12.86 9.17
N GLN A 372 -16.45 -11.87 9.84
CA GLN A 372 -15.19 -12.00 10.57
C GLN A 372 -15.35 -11.48 11.99
N VAL A 373 -14.77 -12.20 12.95
CA VAL A 373 -14.60 -11.77 14.34
C VAL A 373 -13.11 -11.72 14.66
N LEU A 374 -12.66 -10.61 15.26
CA LEU A 374 -11.29 -10.42 15.71
C LEU A 374 -11.29 -10.07 17.21
N VAL A 375 -10.63 -10.89 18.02
CA VAL A 375 -10.45 -10.65 19.45
C VAL A 375 -8.96 -10.56 19.77
N ASN A 376 -8.57 -9.52 20.51
CA ASN A 376 -7.19 -9.29 20.93
C ASN A 376 -6.98 -9.87 22.34
N ALA A 377 -6.01 -10.78 22.49
CA ALA A 377 -5.50 -11.26 23.77
C ALA A 377 -4.29 -10.42 24.19
N ARG A 378 -4.33 -9.77 25.35
CA ARG A 378 -3.21 -8.98 25.90
C ARG A 378 -2.22 -9.91 26.58
N VAL A 379 -0.95 -9.85 26.17
CA VAL A 379 0.09 -10.76 26.63
C VAL A 379 1.36 -10.00 27.04
N ASN A 380 2.24 -10.66 27.80
CA ASN A 380 3.58 -10.11 28.02
C ASN A 380 4.34 -10.02 26.67
N ASN A 381 4.91 -8.85 26.37
CA ASN A 381 5.58 -8.62 25.08
C ASN A 381 6.76 -9.58 24.83
N ALA A 382 7.45 -10.01 25.90
CA ALA A 382 8.54 -10.99 25.79
C ALA A 382 8.05 -12.40 25.45
N LYS A 383 6.79 -12.72 25.78
CA LYS A 383 6.19 -14.04 25.55
C LYS A 383 5.30 -14.12 24.31
N LYS A 384 4.94 -12.99 23.68
CA LYS A 384 3.93 -12.99 22.61
C LYS A 384 4.25 -13.93 21.45
N ASN A 385 5.53 -14.10 21.11
CA ASN A 385 5.94 -14.94 19.99
C ASN A 385 6.04 -16.44 20.36
N SER A 386 5.97 -16.77 21.65
CA SER A 386 6.03 -18.15 22.13
C SER A 386 4.66 -18.79 22.42
N TYR A 387 3.56 -18.16 21.97
CA TYR A 387 2.21 -18.67 22.21
C TYR A 387 2.00 -20.11 21.71
N MET A 388 2.68 -20.53 20.65
CA MET A 388 2.64 -21.90 20.13
C MET A 388 3.51 -22.89 20.91
N GLU A 389 4.37 -22.42 21.80
CA GLU A 389 5.20 -23.27 22.67
C GLU A 389 4.43 -23.76 23.91
N ASP A 390 3.35 -23.07 24.32
CA ASP A 390 2.48 -23.51 25.38
C ASP A 390 1.52 -24.61 24.89
N ASP A 391 1.65 -25.81 25.47
CA ASP A 391 0.87 -26.97 25.05
C ASP A 391 -0.64 -26.82 25.26
N VAL A 392 -1.07 -25.99 26.23
CA VAL A 392 -2.49 -25.75 26.50
C VAL A 392 -3.05 -24.78 25.43
N VAL A 393 -2.32 -23.72 25.10
CA VAL A 393 -2.71 -22.79 24.05
C VAL A 393 -2.75 -23.51 22.70
N ARG A 394 -1.72 -24.30 22.38
CA ARG A 394 -1.66 -25.05 21.12
C ARG A 394 -2.83 -26.02 20.95
N ARG A 395 -3.22 -26.72 22.00
CA ARG A 395 -4.41 -27.60 21.99
C ARG A 395 -5.70 -26.81 21.80
N GLY A 396 -5.86 -25.68 22.52
CA GLY A 396 -7.02 -24.82 22.36
C GLY A 396 -7.16 -24.26 20.93
N ILE A 397 -6.04 -23.94 20.27
CA ILE A 397 -6.02 -23.52 18.85
C ILE A 397 -6.47 -24.69 17.97
N ALA A 398 -5.90 -25.88 18.12
CA ALA A 398 -6.25 -27.05 17.30
C ALA A 398 -7.74 -27.44 17.45
N GLU A 399 -8.29 -27.41 18.67
CA GLU A 399 -9.72 -27.65 18.94
C GLU A 399 -10.60 -26.60 18.24
N LEU A 400 -10.15 -25.33 18.22
CA LEU A 400 -10.87 -24.25 17.54
C LEU A 400 -10.82 -24.41 16.02
N GLU A 401 -9.66 -24.74 15.46
CA GLU A 401 -9.49 -25.03 14.03
C GLU A 401 -10.37 -26.19 13.57
N GLU A 402 -10.41 -27.29 14.33
CA GLU A 402 -11.28 -28.44 14.04
C GLU A 402 -12.78 -28.04 14.05
N LYS A 403 -13.17 -27.19 15.01
CA LYS A 403 -14.56 -26.73 15.18
C LYS A 403 -15.07 -25.88 14.01
N PHE A 404 -14.17 -25.18 13.30
CA PHE A 404 -14.49 -24.33 12.16
C PHE A 404 -13.96 -24.86 10.81
N ALA A 405 -13.44 -26.08 10.78
CA ALA A 405 -12.81 -26.66 9.58
C ALA A 405 -13.73 -26.79 8.37
N GLN A 406 -15.05 -26.93 8.56
CA GLN A 406 -16.00 -27.17 7.47
C GLN A 406 -16.57 -25.87 6.85
N ASP A 407 -16.84 -24.87 7.68
CA ASP A 407 -17.62 -23.68 7.32
C ASP A 407 -16.95 -22.35 7.72
N GLY A 408 -15.69 -22.40 8.12
CA GLY A 408 -14.96 -21.24 8.58
C GLY A 408 -13.44 -21.37 8.47
N ARG A 409 -12.76 -20.40 9.04
CA ARG A 409 -11.29 -20.35 9.17
C ARG A 409 -10.91 -19.71 10.50
N VAL A 410 -9.85 -20.23 11.11
CA VAL A 410 -9.22 -19.66 12.31
C VAL A 410 -7.83 -19.16 11.93
N LEU A 411 -7.48 -17.97 12.37
CA LEU A 411 -6.15 -17.39 12.20
C LEU A 411 -5.68 -16.78 13.52
N ILE A 412 -4.57 -17.29 14.04
CA ILE A 412 -3.93 -16.75 15.25
C ILE A 412 -2.61 -16.10 14.84
N ARG A 413 -2.39 -14.86 15.27
CA ARG A 413 -1.14 -14.15 14.96
C ARG A 413 -0.76 -13.16 16.04
N THR A 414 0.52 -12.89 16.16
CA THR A 414 1.03 -11.82 17.03
C THR A 414 0.89 -10.45 16.34
N SER A 415 0.68 -9.39 17.13
CA SER A 415 0.84 -8.01 16.64
C SER A 415 2.32 -7.68 16.48
N GLY A 416 2.68 -7.02 15.38
CA GLY A 416 4.06 -6.55 15.14
C GLY A 416 4.48 -5.49 16.18
N THR A 417 3.59 -4.58 16.51
CA THR A 417 3.88 -3.38 17.32
C THR A 417 3.35 -3.44 18.75
N GLU A 418 2.29 -4.17 19.01
CA GLU A 418 1.60 -4.20 20.30
C GLU A 418 1.84 -5.53 21.05
N PRO A 419 1.73 -5.57 22.38
CA PRO A 419 1.82 -6.79 23.17
C PRO A 419 0.51 -7.61 23.11
N LEU A 420 0.13 -8.01 21.88
CA LEU A 420 -1.12 -8.70 21.59
C LEU A 420 -0.90 -9.98 20.78
N VAL A 421 -1.69 -11.00 21.09
CA VAL A 421 -1.99 -12.12 20.19
C VAL A 421 -3.42 -11.93 19.68
N ARG A 422 -3.62 -11.96 18.38
CA ARG A 422 -4.89 -11.72 17.71
C ARG A 422 -5.52 -13.05 17.33
N VAL A 423 -6.76 -13.28 17.81
CA VAL A 423 -7.59 -14.43 17.47
C VAL A 423 -8.64 -13.99 16.47
N MET A 424 -8.52 -14.44 15.24
CA MET A 424 -9.46 -14.15 14.17
C MET A 424 -10.21 -15.43 13.76
N ILE A 425 -11.52 -15.34 13.62
CA ILE A 425 -12.37 -16.40 13.08
C ILE A 425 -13.23 -15.81 11.96
N GLU A 426 -13.29 -16.49 10.83
CA GLU A 426 -14.21 -16.23 9.74
C GLU A 426 -15.19 -17.40 9.62
N GLY A 427 -16.45 -17.10 9.27
CA GLY A 427 -17.48 -18.11 9.13
C GLY A 427 -18.88 -17.49 9.06
N THR A 428 -19.92 -18.31 9.18
CA THR A 428 -21.31 -17.88 9.00
C THR A 428 -22.02 -17.47 10.29
N ASP A 429 -21.64 -18.04 11.44
CA ASP A 429 -22.27 -17.78 12.74
C ASP A 429 -21.43 -16.84 13.62
N ILE A 430 -21.73 -15.52 13.50
CA ILE A 430 -21.01 -14.46 14.23
C ILE A 430 -21.05 -14.68 15.75
N LYS A 431 -22.19 -15.13 16.31
CA LYS A 431 -22.33 -15.32 17.77
C LYS A 431 -21.46 -16.47 18.27
N LYS A 432 -21.44 -17.59 17.54
CA LYS A 432 -20.58 -18.73 17.84
C LYS A 432 -19.10 -18.33 17.71
N MET A 433 -18.74 -17.62 16.64
CA MET A 433 -17.37 -17.14 16.41
C MET A 433 -16.90 -16.20 17.54
N ASP A 434 -17.70 -15.21 17.94
CA ASP A 434 -17.32 -14.27 19.01
C ASP A 434 -17.13 -14.99 20.35
N ALA A 435 -18.03 -15.90 20.73
CA ALA A 435 -17.92 -16.66 21.94
C ALA A 435 -16.64 -17.53 22.00
N GLU A 436 -16.33 -18.22 20.91
CA GLU A 436 -15.15 -19.08 20.82
C GLU A 436 -13.84 -18.29 20.73
N ALA A 437 -13.82 -17.18 19.99
CA ALA A 437 -12.67 -16.30 19.90
C ALA A 437 -12.32 -15.70 21.27
N ARG A 438 -13.32 -15.24 22.03
CA ARG A 438 -13.11 -14.73 23.40
C ARG A 438 -12.61 -15.79 24.35
N LYS A 439 -13.12 -17.02 24.24
CA LYS A 439 -12.68 -18.15 25.06
C LYS A 439 -11.19 -18.46 24.85
N LEU A 440 -10.76 -18.52 23.56
CA LEU A 440 -9.35 -18.74 23.25
C LEU A 440 -8.48 -17.54 23.61
N ALA A 441 -8.95 -16.30 23.39
CA ALA A 441 -8.21 -15.10 23.78
C ALA A 441 -7.97 -15.06 25.30
N ALA A 442 -8.98 -15.36 26.13
CA ALA A 442 -8.83 -15.43 27.57
C ALA A 442 -7.84 -16.52 28.03
N LEU A 443 -7.84 -17.68 27.36
CA LEU A 443 -6.85 -18.73 27.61
C LEU A 443 -5.43 -18.24 27.29
N ILE A 444 -5.24 -17.57 26.17
CA ILE A 444 -3.93 -17.02 25.77
C ILE A 444 -3.47 -15.96 26.78
N GLU A 445 -4.36 -15.07 27.22
CA GLU A 445 -4.06 -14.06 28.25
C GLU A 445 -3.62 -14.69 29.56
N GLU A 446 -4.35 -15.69 30.06
CA GLU A 446 -4.03 -16.40 31.30
C GLU A 446 -2.63 -17.06 31.26
N ARG A 447 -2.26 -17.62 30.09
CA ARG A 447 -1.03 -18.40 29.95
C ARG A 447 0.21 -17.55 29.66
N LEU A 448 0.03 -16.39 29.05
CA LEU A 448 1.12 -15.56 28.53
C LEU A 448 1.24 -14.17 29.21
N GLN A 449 0.62 -14.02 30.38
CA GLN A 449 0.83 -12.82 31.23
C GLN A 449 2.26 -12.72 31.77
#